data_93650fb9b3586fd93e080a91c0838eb4
#
_entry.id   93650fb9b3586fd93e080a91c0838eb4
#
_cell.length_a   1.000
_cell.length_b   1.000
_cell.length_c   1.000
_cell.angle_alpha   90.00
_cell.angle_beta   90.00
_cell.angle_gamma   90.00
#
_symmetry.space_group_name_H-M   'P 1'
#
loop_
_entity.id
_entity.type
_entity.pdbx_description
1 polymer ?
#
loop_
_entity_poly.entity_id
_entity_poly.type
_entity_poly.pdbx_seq_one_letter_code
_entity_poly.pdbx_strand_id
1 'polypeptide(L)'
;MEILNWQYGITYAILILTFLSSHEFGHYFAARYYGIQTTLPYYIPFPFPIALNFGTMGAVIRIKEPVTSKKALFDIGIAGPIAGFIVCCIFLIIGLETLPGKEYVYQIHPEYLQNGNGEIPMSGLYFGDTLLYSLFSKLFANPNGFLPPMNEIYHYPFLNVGWFGLFVTAMNLLPMGQLDGGHITYSIFGTKGHYAVSRAFFWLLLILGLLGAMYEWYLYLDETNATTILTGFGRSIYLFFQYFFAKFPILKGMWTGWLVWAILAKFVIRLKHPPVENEDDIGTTRKMLGIFALIMLLGSFSINAIYII
;
A
#
# COMPACT_ATOMS: atom_id res chain seq x y z
N MET A 1 -19.40 -15.10 -17.63
CA MET A 1 -18.84 -16.46 -17.92
C MET A 1 -17.31 -16.49 -17.70
N GLU A 2 -16.75 -15.55 -16.92
CA GLU A 2 -15.29 -15.41 -16.68
C GLU A 2 -14.75 -16.18 -15.46
N ILE A 3 -15.63 -16.78 -14.67
CA ILE A 3 -15.26 -17.54 -13.46
C ILE A 3 -14.48 -18.86 -13.78
N LEU A 4 -14.36 -19.22 -15.05
CA LEU A 4 -13.71 -20.47 -15.47
C LEU A 4 -12.25 -20.33 -15.93
N ASN A 5 -11.69 -19.12 -15.98
CA ASN A 5 -10.27 -18.93 -16.29
C ASN A 5 -9.38 -18.98 -15.02
N TRP A 6 -9.55 -20.06 -14.25
CA TRP A 6 -8.78 -20.35 -13.03
C TRP A 6 -7.26 -20.28 -13.23
N GLN A 7 -6.77 -20.47 -14.46
CA GLN A 7 -5.34 -20.40 -14.79
C GLN A 7 -4.72 -19.02 -14.52
N TYR A 8 -5.46 -17.93 -14.79
CA TYR A 8 -4.98 -16.56 -14.46
C TYR A 8 -4.99 -16.31 -12.95
N GLY A 9 -6.00 -16.81 -12.25
CA GLY A 9 -6.11 -16.70 -10.80
C GLY A 9 -5.04 -17.47 -10.04
N ILE A 10 -4.57 -18.60 -10.54
CA ILE A 10 -3.53 -19.40 -9.87
C ILE A 10 -2.20 -18.66 -9.81
N THR A 11 -1.74 -18.06 -10.89
CA THR A 11 -0.47 -17.31 -10.90
C THR A 11 -0.53 -16.19 -9.86
N TYR A 12 -1.60 -15.39 -9.87
CA TYR A 12 -1.82 -14.34 -8.87
C TYR A 12 -1.83 -14.91 -7.43
N ALA A 13 -2.56 -16.01 -7.20
CA ALA A 13 -2.67 -16.62 -5.88
C ALA A 13 -1.31 -17.13 -5.36
N ILE A 14 -0.50 -17.76 -6.22
CA ILE A 14 0.84 -18.22 -5.83
C ILE A 14 1.73 -17.02 -5.49
N LEU A 15 1.73 -15.97 -6.29
CA LEU A 15 2.56 -14.79 -6.07
C LEU A 15 2.17 -14.08 -4.78
N ILE A 16 0.87 -13.83 -4.55
CA ILE A 16 0.41 -13.14 -3.33
C ILE A 16 0.69 -13.96 -2.07
N LEU A 17 0.49 -15.29 -2.11
CA LEU A 17 0.83 -16.16 -1.00
C LEU A 17 2.35 -16.22 -0.77
N THR A 18 3.16 -16.19 -1.81
CA THR A 18 4.63 -16.15 -1.68
C THR A 18 5.08 -14.86 -1.00
N PHE A 19 4.52 -13.71 -1.42
CA PHE A 19 4.79 -12.43 -0.78
C PHE A 19 4.41 -12.44 0.71
N LEU A 20 3.17 -12.79 1.01
CA LEU A 20 2.67 -12.83 2.40
C LEU A 20 3.45 -13.82 3.26
N SER A 21 3.75 -15.02 2.72
CA SER A 21 4.57 -16.01 3.41
C SER A 21 5.96 -15.46 3.73
N SER A 22 6.62 -14.84 2.77
CA SER A 22 7.97 -14.29 2.97
C SER A 22 7.98 -13.22 4.06
N HIS A 23 6.98 -12.35 4.08
CA HIS A 23 6.81 -11.33 5.11
C HIS A 23 6.63 -11.96 6.50
N GLU A 24 5.66 -12.85 6.67
CA GLU A 24 5.35 -13.47 7.96
C GLU A 24 6.48 -14.40 8.46
N PHE A 25 7.10 -15.16 7.56
CA PHE A 25 8.26 -15.98 7.93
C PHE A 25 9.49 -15.14 8.30
N GLY A 26 9.63 -13.92 7.75
CA GLY A 26 10.63 -12.96 8.22
C GLY A 26 10.47 -12.68 9.73
N HIS A 27 9.28 -12.32 10.17
CA HIS A 27 8.96 -12.13 11.58
C HIS A 27 9.14 -13.42 12.40
N TYR A 28 8.64 -14.54 11.87
CA TYR A 28 8.72 -15.84 12.53
C TYR A 28 10.16 -16.23 12.83
N PHE A 29 11.05 -16.20 11.85
CA PHE A 29 12.44 -16.59 12.04
C PHE A 29 13.19 -15.64 12.96
N ALA A 30 12.94 -14.33 12.86
CA ALA A 30 13.51 -13.36 13.78
C ALA A 30 13.05 -13.60 15.23
N ALA A 31 11.77 -13.85 15.46
CA ALA A 31 11.25 -14.18 16.79
C ALA A 31 11.86 -15.48 17.35
N ARG A 32 11.96 -16.51 16.49
CA ARG A 32 12.60 -17.80 16.86
C ARG A 32 14.08 -17.63 17.21
N TYR A 33 14.81 -16.76 16.51
CA TYR A 33 16.20 -16.44 16.84
C TYR A 33 16.36 -15.91 18.26
N TYR A 34 15.37 -15.12 18.74
CA TYR A 34 15.33 -14.60 20.12
C TYR A 34 14.71 -15.60 21.14
N GLY A 35 14.40 -16.83 20.71
CA GLY A 35 13.76 -17.83 21.58
C GLY A 35 12.29 -17.55 21.88
N ILE A 36 11.69 -16.56 21.22
CA ILE A 36 10.29 -16.17 21.43
C ILE A 36 9.37 -17.14 20.69
N GLN A 37 8.40 -17.70 21.42
CA GLN A 37 7.43 -18.63 20.85
C GLN A 37 6.42 -17.90 19.97
N THR A 38 6.26 -18.38 18.74
CA THR A 38 5.30 -17.86 17.77
C THR A 38 4.55 -18.98 17.08
N THR A 39 3.39 -18.67 16.53
CA THR A 39 2.68 -19.61 15.64
C THR A 39 3.27 -19.55 14.24
N LEU A 40 2.98 -20.55 13.42
CA LEU A 40 3.11 -20.44 11.97
C LEU A 40 2.15 -19.36 11.44
N PRO A 41 2.40 -18.82 10.24
CA PRO A 41 1.52 -17.85 9.61
C PRO A 41 0.09 -18.40 9.42
N TYR A 42 -0.90 -17.58 9.75
CA TYR A 42 -2.30 -17.81 9.43
C TYR A 42 -2.69 -16.87 8.31
N TYR A 43 -3.22 -17.43 7.20
CA TYR A 43 -3.71 -16.66 6.07
C TYR A 43 -5.19 -16.37 6.28
N ILE A 44 -5.57 -15.10 6.13
CA ILE A 44 -6.94 -14.64 6.34
C ILE A 44 -7.57 -14.40 4.97
N PRO A 45 -8.48 -15.28 4.49
CA PRO A 45 -9.16 -15.07 3.22
C PRO A 45 -10.10 -13.86 3.33
N PHE A 46 -10.29 -13.15 2.23
CA PHE A 46 -11.29 -12.08 2.15
C PHE A 46 -12.64 -12.66 1.72
N PRO A 47 -13.65 -12.69 2.61
CA PRO A 47 -14.88 -13.45 2.36
C PRO A 47 -15.92 -12.68 1.55
N PHE A 48 -15.70 -11.41 1.24
CA PHE A 48 -16.71 -10.54 0.64
C PHE A 48 -16.42 -10.24 -0.84
N PRO A 49 -17.41 -10.37 -1.75
CA PRO A 49 -17.26 -9.98 -3.16
C PRO A 49 -17.38 -8.46 -3.31
N ILE A 50 -16.40 -7.71 -2.78
CA ILE A 50 -16.33 -6.25 -2.92
C ILE A 50 -15.36 -5.92 -4.07
N ALA A 51 -15.58 -4.80 -4.75
CA ALA A 51 -14.83 -4.38 -5.94
C ALA A 51 -13.30 -4.31 -5.77
N LEU A 52 -12.80 -4.07 -4.56
CA LEU A 52 -11.37 -4.04 -4.21
C LEU A 52 -11.00 -5.29 -3.41
N ASN A 53 -11.16 -6.46 -4.01
CA ASN A 53 -10.84 -7.73 -3.37
C ASN A 53 -9.51 -8.28 -3.88
N PHE A 54 -8.45 -8.17 -3.08
CA PHE A 54 -7.16 -8.80 -3.34
C PHE A 54 -7.12 -10.30 -2.98
N GLY A 55 -8.27 -10.92 -2.71
CA GLY A 55 -8.39 -12.35 -2.35
C GLY A 55 -7.99 -12.68 -0.91
N THR A 56 -7.39 -11.75 -0.19
CA THR A 56 -6.89 -11.94 1.16
C THR A 56 -6.95 -10.66 1.99
N MET A 57 -7.13 -10.80 3.30
CA MET A 57 -6.94 -9.74 4.29
C MET A 57 -5.50 -9.74 4.84
N GLY A 58 -4.60 -10.53 4.26
CA GLY A 58 -3.22 -10.68 4.70
C GLY A 58 -2.94 -12.02 5.39
N ALA A 59 -1.77 -12.10 5.99
CA ALA A 59 -1.37 -13.19 6.86
C ALA A 59 -0.89 -12.61 8.19
N VAL A 60 -0.91 -13.40 9.26
CA VAL A 60 -0.46 -12.96 10.58
C VAL A 60 0.22 -14.12 11.33
N ILE A 61 1.29 -13.81 12.06
CA ILE A 61 1.81 -14.69 13.11
C ILE A 61 1.30 -14.20 14.48
N ARG A 62 1.12 -15.12 15.42
CA ARG A 62 0.79 -14.76 16.79
C ARG A 62 2.02 -15.00 17.67
N ILE A 63 2.56 -13.94 18.24
CA ILE A 63 3.58 -13.99 19.28
C ILE A 63 2.90 -14.42 20.58
N LYS A 64 3.39 -15.49 21.20
CA LYS A 64 2.78 -16.09 22.40
C LYS A 64 3.34 -15.52 23.71
N GLU A 65 4.53 -14.91 23.63
CA GLU A 65 5.26 -14.37 24.76
C GLU A 65 5.58 -12.90 24.51
N PRO A 66 5.58 -12.01 25.50
CA PRO A 66 5.91 -10.61 25.30
C PRO A 66 7.36 -10.46 24.83
N VAL A 67 7.58 -9.56 23.88
CA VAL A 67 8.92 -9.15 23.46
C VAL A 67 9.49 -8.21 24.52
N THR A 68 10.53 -8.65 25.21
CA THR A 68 11.05 -7.95 26.41
C THR A 68 12.15 -6.94 26.12
N SER A 69 12.76 -6.94 24.94
CA SER A 69 13.87 -6.03 24.62
C SER A 69 13.65 -5.24 23.34
N LYS A 70 14.13 -3.99 23.32
CA LYS A 70 14.13 -3.13 22.12
C LYS A 70 14.88 -3.76 20.93
N LYS A 71 15.96 -4.50 21.18
CA LYS A 71 16.73 -5.17 20.13
C LYS A 71 15.91 -6.25 19.44
N ALA A 72 15.28 -7.13 20.21
CA ALA A 72 14.41 -8.17 19.68
C ALA A 72 13.19 -7.56 18.97
N LEU A 73 12.58 -6.54 19.56
CA LEU A 73 11.44 -5.83 18.98
C LEU A 73 11.78 -5.21 17.62
N PHE A 74 12.94 -4.57 17.52
CA PHE A 74 13.44 -3.99 16.28
C PHE A 74 13.66 -5.06 15.21
N ASP A 75 14.41 -6.13 15.55
CA ASP A 75 14.79 -7.16 14.58
C ASP A 75 13.57 -7.94 14.09
N ILE A 76 12.62 -8.23 14.99
CA ILE A 76 11.35 -8.85 14.59
C ILE A 76 10.56 -7.89 13.71
N GLY A 77 10.41 -6.62 14.10
CA GLY A 77 9.61 -5.65 13.36
C GLY A 77 10.14 -5.35 11.97
N ILE A 78 11.46 -5.43 11.73
CA ILE A 78 12.05 -5.12 10.42
C ILE A 78 12.17 -6.34 9.51
N ALA A 79 12.25 -7.56 10.06
CA ALA A 79 12.53 -8.76 9.30
C ALA A 79 11.44 -9.12 8.28
N GLY A 80 10.16 -8.97 8.67
CA GLY A 80 9.04 -9.17 7.77
C GLY A 80 9.04 -8.21 6.58
N PRO A 81 9.02 -6.90 6.83
CA PRO A 81 9.10 -5.90 5.76
C PRO A 81 10.28 -6.10 4.80
N ILE A 82 11.49 -6.42 5.30
CA ILE A 82 12.64 -6.67 4.42
C ILE A 82 12.40 -7.91 3.55
N ALA A 83 11.93 -9.02 4.13
CA ALA A 83 11.72 -10.26 3.39
C ALA A 83 10.63 -10.09 2.33
N GLY A 84 9.50 -9.48 2.67
CA GLY A 84 8.42 -9.15 1.73
C GLY A 84 8.88 -8.18 0.64
N PHE A 85 9.62 -7.14 1.01
CA PHE A 85 10.14 -6.14 0.07
C PHE A 85 11.08 -6.75 -0.99
N ILE A 86 11.98 -7.63 -0.59
CA ILE A 86 12.87 -8.34 -1.54
C ILE A 86 12.05 -9.13 -2.55
N VAL A 87 11.03 -9.86 -2.11
CA VAL A 87 10.14 -10.63 -2.99
C VAL A 87 9.36 -9.71 -3.94
N CYS A 88 8.86 -8.57 -3.47
CA CYS A 88 8.20 -7.58 -4.32
C CYS A 88 9.15 -7.04 -5.41
N CYS A 89 10.39 -6.71 -5.04
CA CYS A 89 11.40 -6.25 -6.00
C CYS A 89 11.66 -7.30 -7.08
N ILE A 90 11.80 -8.58 -6.68
CA ILE A 90 11.98 -9.69 -7.63
C ILE A 90 10.77 -9.81 -8.56
N PHE A 91 9.55 -9.73 -8.04
CA PHE A 91 8.35 -9.80 -8.86
C PHE A 91 8.26 -8.63 -9.85
N LEU A 92 8.57 -7.41 -9.41
CA LEU A 92 8.59 -6.25 -10.30
C LEU A 92 9.64 -6.40 -11.42
N ILE A 93 10.84 -6.87 -11.10
CA ILE A 93 11.89 -7.11 -12.11
C ILE A 93 11.41 -8.14 -13.13
N ILE A 94 10.95 -9.32 -12.67
CA ILE A 94 10.45 -10.37 -13.55
C ILE A 94 9.29 -9.83 -14.41
N GLY A 95 8.32 -9.15 -13.78
CA GLY A 95 7.16 -8.61 -14.46
C GLY A 95 7.52 -7.61 -15.55
N LEU A 96 8.47 -6.69 -15.27
CA LEU A 96 8.89 -5.65 -16.20
C LEU A 96 9.75 -6.18 -17.36
N GLU A 97 10.65 -7.14 -17.08
CA GLU A 97 11.48 -7.75 -18.11
C GLU A 97 10.72 -8.72 -19.03
N THR A 98 9.62 -9.30 -18.52
CA THR A 98 8.81 -10.27 -19.27
C THR A 98 7.48 -9.70 -19.76
N LEU A 99 7.34 -8.38 -19.82
CA LEU A 99 6.12 -7.71 -20.29
C LEU A 99 5.78 -8.16 -21.72
N PRO A 100 4.57 -8.70 -21.95
CA PRO A 100 4.07 -8.93 -23.29
C PRO A 100 3.77 -7.60 -24.01
N GLY A 101 3.68 -7.64 -25.33
CA GLY A 101 3.28 -6.49 -26.13
C GLY A 101 1.85 -6.02 -25.86
N LYS A 102 1.47 -4.91 -26.49
CA LYS A 102 0.13 -4.29 -26.35
C LYS A 102 -1.00 -5.24 -26.75
N GLU A 103 -0.71 -6.20 -27.63
CA GLU A 103 -1.62 -7.22 -28.11
C GLU A 103 -2.20 -8.07 -26.97
N TYR A 104 -1.47 -8.22 -25.86
CA TYR A 104 -1.97 -8.95 -24.69
C TYR A 104 -3.19 -8.27 -24.06
N VAL A 105 -3.18 -6.93 -23.94
CA VAL A 105 -4.36 -6.18 -23.46
C VAL A 105 -5.55 -6.37 -24.41
N TYR A 106 -5.32 -6.36 -25.72
CA TYR A 106 -6.39 -6.56 -26.70
C TYR A 106 -6.97 -7.97 -26.72
N GLN A 107 -6.21 -8.99 -26.28
CA GLN A 107 -6.75 -10.34 -26.08
C GLN A 107 -7.72 -10.38 -24.90
N ILE A 108 -7.50 -9.57 -23.89
CA ILE A 108 -8.36 -9.48 -22.71
C ILE A 108 -9.54 -8.53 -22.99
N HIS A 109 -9.28 -7.41 -23.64
CA HIS A 109 -10.20 -6.36 -23.98
C HIS A 109 -10.30 -6.13 -25.51
N PRO A 110 -10.94 -7.07 -26.26
CA PRO A 110 -11.08 -6.92 -27.71
C PRO A 110 -11.92 -5.69 -28.11
N GLU A 111 -12.76 -5.18 -27.22
CA GLU A 111 -13.53 -3.96 -27.39
C GLU A 111 -12.66 -2.71 -27.60
N TYR A 112 -11.43 -2.67 -27.11
CA TYR A 112 -10.52 -1.55 -27.33
C TYR A 112 -10.11 -1.38 -28.80
N LEU A 113 -10.06 -2.50 -29.56
CA LEU A 113 -9.84 -2.46 -31.00
C LEU A 113 -11.08 -2.06 -31.77
N GLN A 114 -12.27 -2.47 -31.30
CA GLN A 114 -13.53 -2.24 -32.03
C GLN A 114 -14.05 -0.82 -31.83
N ASN A 115 -14.02 -0.31 -30.62
CA ASN A 115 -14.65 0.96 -30.23
C ASN A 115 -13.65 2.12 -30.05
N GLY A 116 -12.37 1.81 -29.78
CA GLY A 116 -11.35 2.77 -29.39
C GLY A 116 -10.21 2.98 -30.37
N ASN A 117 -10.31 2.48 -31.62
CA ASN A 117 -9.21 2.55 -32.59
C ASN A 117 -7.86 2.01 -32.05
N GLY A 118 -7.90 1.11 -31.08
CA GLY A 118 -6.72 0.57 -30.42
C GLY A 118 -6.15 1.47 -29.32
N GLU A 119 -6.88 2.46 -28.86
CA GLU A 119 -6.53 3.23 -27.67
C GLU A 119 -7.04 2.53 -26.41
N ILE A 120 -6.17 2.43 -25.38
CA ILE A 120 -6.55 1.91 -24.07
C ILE A 120 -7.27 3.04 -23.30
N PRO A 121 -8.50 2.82 -22.83
CA PRO A 121 -9.24 3.84 -22.12
C PRO A 121 -8.48 4.33 -20.88
N MET A 122 -8.50 5.64 -20.65
CA MET A 122 -7.94 6.26 -19.45
C MET A 122 -8.99 6.41 -18.35
N SER A 123 -9.91 5.44 -18.26
CA SER A 123 -10.97 5.39 -17.26
C SER A 123 -10.95 4.06 -16.53
N GLY A 124 -11.51 4.03 -15.32
CA GLY A 124 -11.59 2.82 -14.51
C GLY A 124 -10.78 2.90 -13.21
N LEU A 125 -10.44 1.74 -12.67
CA LEU A 125 -9.69 1.63 -11.41
C LEU A 125 -8.19 1.82 -11.68
N TYR A 126 -7.60 2.84 -11.08
CA TYR A 126 -6.17 3.13 -11.13
C TYR A 126 -5.45 2.72 -9.86
N PHE A 127 -4.26 2.15 -10.03
CA PHE A 127 -3.29 1.98 -8.96
C PHE A 127 -2.33 3.17 -8.98
N GLY A 128 -2.16 3.82 -7.84
CA GLY A 128 -1.32 5.01 -7.76
C GLY A 128 0.17 4.67 -7.87
N ASP A 129 0.90 5.54 -8.51
CA ASP A 129 2.35 5.38 -8.65
C ASP A 129 3.05 5.43 -7.29
N THR A 130 4.14 4.65 -7.18
CA THR A 130 5.11 4.75 -6.09
C THR A 130 6.48 5.12 -6.67
N LEU A 131 7.32 5.76 -5.85
CA LEU A 131 8.67 6.11 -6.31
C LEU A 131 9.47 4.88 -6.75
N LEU A 132 9.30 3.75 -6.04
CA LEU A 132 9.97 2.51 -6.38
C LEU A 132 9.43 1.88 -7.66
N TYR A 133 8.10 1.83 -7.83
CA TYR A 133 7.52 1.31 -9.08
C TYR A 133 7.99 2.11 -10.29
N SER A 134 7.95 3.44 -10.23
CA SER A 134 8.46 4.32 -11.28
C SER A 134 9.95 4.14 -11.53
N LEU A 135 10.76 3.96 -10.47
CA LEU A 135 12.20 3.69 -10.60
C LEU A 135 12.45 2.33 -11.29
N PHE A 136 11.77 1.28 -10.84
CA PHE A 136 11.90 -0.07 -11.43
C PHE A 136 11.44 -0.10 -12.88
N SER A 137 10.34 0.56 -13.21
CA SER A 137 9.86 0.68 -14.59
C SER A 137 10.90 1.34 -15.51
N LYS A 138 11.58 2.39 -15.03
CA LYS A 138 12.65 3.05 -15.80
C LYS A 138 13.91 2.20 -15.96
N LEU A 139 14.23 1.34 -14.99
CA LEU A 139 15.46 0.53 -14.99
C LEU A 139 15.29 -0.80 -15.73
N PHE A 140 14.12 -1.44 -15.66
CA PHE A 140 13.92 -2.82 -16.08
C PHE A 140 12.91 -2.99 -17.22
N ALA A 141 12.01 -2.03 -17.45
CA ALA A 141 11.13 -2.13 -18.61
C ALA A 141 11.90 -1.87 -19.92
N ASN A 142 11.53 -2.61 -20.97
CA ASN A 142 12.10 -2.36 -22.30
C ASN A 142 11.72 -0.94 -22.77
N PRO A 143 12.70 -0.06 -23.06
CA PRO A 143 12.42 1.32 -23.46
C PRO A 143 11.58 1.43 -24.76
N ASN A 144 11.65 0.42 -25.62
CA ASN A 144 10.89 0.35 -26.87
C ASN A 144 9.67 -0.58 -26.77
N GLY A 145 9.43 -1.13 -25.59
CA GLY A 145 8.32 -2.03 -25.31
C GLY A 145 7.06 -1.29 -24.86
N PHE A 146 5.99 -2.06 -24.70
CA PHE A 146 4.75 -1.57 -24.12
C PHE A 146 4.83 -1.65 -22.60
N LEU A 147 4.61 -0.54 -21.92
CA LEU A 147 4.37 -0.49 -20.47
C LEU A 147 2.86 -0.26 -20.25
N PRO A 148 2.15 -1.20 -19.58
CA PRO A 148 0.73 -1.03 -19.35
C PRO A 148 0.47 0.20 -18.47
N PRO A 149 -0.58 0.98 -18.76
CA PRO A 149 -1.01 2.05 -17.86
C PRO A 149 -1.52 1.47 -16.54
N MET A 150 -1.52 2.29 -15.50
CA MET A 150 -1.77 1.84 -14.13
C MET A 150 -3.19 1.30 -13.88
N ASN A 151 -4.13 1.55 -14.77
CA ASN A 151 -5.45 0.92 -14.75
C ASN A 151 -5.50 -0.48 -15.39
N GLU A 152 -4.43 -0.91 -16.04
CA GLU A 152 -4.34 -2.25 -16.66
C GLU A 152 -3.37 -3.20 -15.93
N ILE A 153 -2.61 -2.72 -14.96
CA ILE A 153 -1.59 -3.56 -14.29
C ILE A 153 -2.17 -4.78 -13.57
N TYR A 154 -3.46 -4.78 -13.26
CA TYR A 154 -4.12 -5.91 -12.61
C TYR A 154 -4.22 -7.15 -13.51
N HIS A 155 -4.06 -6.99 -14.82
CA HIS A 155 -3.95 -8.10 -15.77
C HIS A 155 -2.55 -8.74 -15.81
N TYR A 156 -1.56 -8.12 -15.20
CA TYR A 156 -0.17 -8.55 -15.15
C TYR A 156 0.18 -9.03 -13.73
N PRO A 157 0.04 -10.33 -13.41
CA PRO A 157 0.12 -10.83 -12.04
C PRO A 157 1.39 -10.41 -11.30
N PHE A 158 2.55 -10.42 -11.96
CA PHE A 158 3.82 -10.02 -11.37
C PHE A 158 3.87 -8.52 -11.03
N LEU A 159 3.36 -7.66 -11.92
CA LEU A 159 3.28 -6.22 -11.67
C LEU A 159 2.26 -5.90 -10.59
N ASN A 160 1.09 -6.53 -10.66
CA ASN A 160 0.01 -6.34 -9.71
C ASN A 160 0.44 -6.74 -8.28
N VAL A 161 0.98 -7.96 -8.12
CA VAL A 161 1.44 -8.42 -6.79
C VAL A 161 2.68 -7.65 -6.34
N GLY A 162 3.58 -7.29 -7.26
CA GLY A 162 4.73 -6.45 -6.93
C GLY A 162 4.30 -5.09 -6.40
N TRP A 163 3.39 -4.40 -7.08
CA TRP A 163 2.82 -3.13 -6.64
C TRP A 163 2.07 -3.27 -5.31
N PHE A 164 1.18 -4.27 -5.22
CA PHE A 164 0.41 -4.53 -4.00
C PHE A 164 1.32 -4.83 -2.80
N GLY A 165 2.38 -5.60 -3.02
CA GLY A 165 3.34 -5.90 -1.97
C GLY A 165 4.13 -4.67 -1.52
N LEU A 166 4.49 -3.74 -2.42
CA LEU A 166 5.05 -2.44 -2.03
C LEU A 166 4.04 -1.66 -1.17
N PHE A 167 2.77 -1.61 -1.59
CA PHE A 167 1.72 -0.93 -0.86
C PHE A 167 1.54 -1.51 0.55
N VAL A 168 1.44 -2.85 0.69
CA VAL A 168 1.33 -3.53 1.99
C VAL A 168 2.57 -3.30 2.85
N THR A 169 3.77 -3.32 2.25
CA THR A 169 5.03 -3.01 2.95
C THR A 169 5.00 -1.58 3.50
N ALA A 170 4.54 -0.61 2.71
CA ALA A 170 4.39 0.77 3.18
C ALA A 170 3.40 0.86 4.35
N MET A 171 2.26 0.15 4.27
CA MET A 171 1.26 0.12 5.35
C MET A 171 1.83 -0.43 6.66
N ASN A 172 2.58 -1.54 6.58
CA ASN A 172 3.21 -2.14 7.75
C ASN A 172 4.34 -1.28 8.31
N LEU A 173 5.05 -0.53 7.46
CA LEU A 173 6.13 0.38 7.88
C LEU A 173 5.62 1.74 8.39
N LEU A 174 4.31 2.03 8.36
CA LEU A 174 3.80 3.24 9.01
C LEU A 174 4.22 3.28 10.48
N PRO A 175 4.84 4.37 10.96
CA PRO A 175 5.42 4.43 12.29
C PRO A 175 4.35 4.66 13.38
N MET A 176 3.38 3.76 13.45
CA MET A 176 2.20 3.90 14.32
C MET A 176 1.92 2.64 15.12
N GLY A 177 1.64 2.81 16.40
CA GLY A 177 1.17 1.78 17.32
C GLY A 177 2.06 0.53 17.34
N GLN A 178 1.47 -0.60 16.99
CA GLN A 178 2.13 -1.90 16.96
C GLN A 178 2.31 -2.45 15.53
N LEU A 179 2.23 -1.59 14.50
CA LEU A 179 2.70 -1.94 13.18
C LEU A 179 4.21 -2.15 13.18
N ASP A 180 4.75 -2.78 12.16
CA ASP A 180 6.20 -3.03 12.05
C ASP A 180 7.02 -1.74 12.14
N GLY A 181 6.59 -0.68 11.42
CA GLY A 181 7.15 0.65 11.53
C GLY A 181 6.99 1.26 12.94
N GLY A 182 5.95 0.90 13.66
CA GLY A 182 5.74 1.24 15.07
C GLY A 182 6.79 0.59 15.97
N HIS A 183 7.05 -0.72 15.80
CA HIS A 183 8.09 -1.46 16.52
C HIS A 183 9.48 -0.87 16.25
N ILE A 184 9.81 -0.60 14.99
CA ILE A 184 11.07 0.03 14.58
C ILE A 184 11.22 1.41 15.21
N THR A 185 10.21 2.27 15.09
CA THR A 185 10.23 3.65 15.58
C THR A 185 10.31 3.70 17.12
N TYR A 186 9.58 2.81 17.81
CA TYR A 186 9.68 2.70 19.26
C TYR A 186 11.08 2.28 19.70
N SER A 187 11.66 1.29 19.03
CA SER A 187 12.99 0.80 19.38
C SER A 187 14.07 1.87 19.21
N ILE A 188 13.92 2.77 18.22
CA ILE A 188 14.88 3.85 17.94
C ILE A 188 14.67 5.04 18.89
N PHE A 189 13.44 5.52 19.03
CA PHE A 189 13.13 6.80 19.69
C PHE A 189 12.52 6.66 21.09
N GLY A 190 12.22 5.44 21.54
CA GLY A 190 11.55 5.17 22.81
C GLY A 190 10.10 5.67 22.84
N THR A 191 9.46 5.55 24.00
CA THR A 191 8.03 5.81 24.17
C THR A 191 7.59 7.21 23.72
N LYS A 192 8.32 8.26 24.15
CA LYS A 192 7.95 9.65 23.84
C LYS A 192 8.16 9.99 22.37
N GLY A 193 9.31 9.59 21.79
CA GLY A 193 9.65 9.84 20.40
C GLY A 193 8.72 9.09 19.46
N HIS A 194 8.48 7.80 19.71
CA HIS A 194 7.49 7.02 18.96
C HIS A 194 6.10 7.68 18.95
N TYR A 195 5.59 8.10 20.13
CA TYR A 195 4.26 8.71 20.20
C TYR A 195 4.19 10.05 19.44
N ALA A 196 5.26 10.85 19.44
CA ALA A 196 5.31 12.10 18.67
C ALA A 196 5.24 11.82 17.15
N VAL A 197 6.06 10.85 16.66
CA VAL A 197 6.07 10.45 15.25
C VAL A 197 4.74 9.83 14.84
N SER A 198 4.19 8.93 15.66
CA SER A 198 2.90 8.28 15.43
C SER A 198 1.76 9.30 15.29
N ARG A 199 1.75 10.34 16.15
CA ARG A 199 0.78 11.44 16.03
C ARG A 199 0.96 12.25 14.75
N ALA A 200 2.20 12.53 14.36
CA ALA A 200 2.47 13.29 13.14
C ALA A 200 1.96 12.54 11.91
N PHE A 201 2.24 11.23 11.83
CA PHE A 201 1.72 10.39 10.74
C PHE A 201 0.20 10.23 10.78
N PHE A 202 -0.42 10.12 11.96
CA PHE A 202 -1.88 10.12 12.09
C PHE A 202 -2.50 11.38 11.47
N TRP A 203 -1.96 12.56 11.82
CA TRP A 203 -2.47 13.82 11.25
C TRP A 203 -2.20 13.92 9.75
N LEU A 204 -1.04 13.43 9.28
CA LEU A 204 -0.75 13.35 7.84
C LEU A 204 -1.81 12.53 7.11
N LEU A 205 -2.08 11.28 7.56
CA LEU A 205 -3.07 10.41 6.93
C LEU A 205 -4.47 11.01 6.99
N LEU A 206 -4.85 11.61 8.13
CA LEU A 206 -6.14 12.27 8.29
C LEU A 206 -6.30 13.42 7.30
N ILE A 207 -5.28 14.27 7.14
CA ILE A 207 -5.32 15.40 6.19
C ILE A 207 -5.40 14.88 4.75
N LEU A 208 -4.56 13.90 4.37
CA LEU A 208 -4.60 13.31 3.02
C LEU A 208 -5.98 12.70 2.72
N GLY A 209 -6.54 11.94 3.66
CA GLY A 209 -7.84 11.32 3.49
C GLY A 209 -9.00 12.32 3.42
N LEU A 210 -8.95 13.40 4.22
CA LEU A 210 -9.95 14.48 4.14
C LEU A 210 -9.86 15.23 2.80
N LEU A 211 -8.66 15.51 2.31
CA LEU A 211 -8.46 16.13 0.99
C LEU A 211 -8.99 15.21 -0.13
N GLY A 212 -8.77 13.89 -0.02
CA GLY A 212 -9.36 12.91 -0.93
C GLY A 212 -10.89 12.96 -0.92
N ALA A 213 -11.50 12.87 0.26
CA ALA A 213 -12.95 12.94 0.41
C ALA A 213 -13.55 14.27 -0.11
N MET A 214 -12.84 15.39 0.10
CA MET A 214 -13.24 16.68 -0.45
C MET A 214 -13.20 16.68 -1.98
N TYR A 215 -12.19 16.05 -2.58
CA TYR A 215 -12.05 15.97 -4.03
C TYR A 215 -13.10 15.05 -4.66
N GLU A 216 -13.34 13.88 -4.09
CA GLU A 216 -14.42 12.96 -4.52
C GLU A 216 -15.79 13.63 -4.42
N TRP A 217 -16.04 14.38 -3.34
CA TRP A 217 -17.29 15.14 -3.21
C TRP A 217 -17.41 16.24 -4.25
N TYR A 218 -16.31 16.95 -4.55
CA TYR A 218 -16.27 17.95 -5.64
C TYR A 218 -16.62 17.30 -6.99
N LEU A 219 -16.02 16.15 -7.34
CA LEU A 219 -16.34 15.43 -8.57
C LEU A 219 -17.81 15.00 -8.64
N TYR A 220 -18.34 14.46 -7.55
CA TYR A 220 -19.75 14.07 -7.46
C TYR A 220 -20.69 15.26 -7.71
N LEU A 221 -20.37 16.44 -7.18
CA LEU A 221 -21.17 17.65 -7.39
C LEU A 221 -21.06 18.15 -8.84
N ASP A 222 -19.92 17.97 -9.49
CA ASP A 222 -19.68 18.34 -10.88
C ASP A 222 -20.44 17.42 -11.84
N GLU A 223 -20.31 16.11 -11.69
CA GLU A 223 -21.00 15.09 -12.50
C GLU A 223 -22.52 15.17 -12.43
N THR A 224 -23.07 15.45 -11.26
CA THR A 224 -24.53 15.52 -11.05
C THR A 224 -25.13 16.83 -11.54
N ASN A 225 -24.35 17.72 -12.18
CA ASN A 225 -24.78 19.08 -12.51
C ASN A 225 -25.47 19.80 -11.33
N ALA A 226 -25.03 19.46 -10.14
CA ALA A 226 -25.58 19.99 -8.90
C ALA A 226 -25.50 21.53 -8.82
N THR A 227 -24.65 22.13 -9.67
CA THR A 227 -24.55 23.60 -9.85
C THR A 227 -25.84 24.25 -10.31
N THR A 228 -26.70 23.53 -11.05
CA THR A 228 -28.02 24.01 -11.48
C THR A 228 -29.09 23.79 -10.41
N ILE A 229 -28.91 22.79 -9.54
CA ILE A 229 -29.87 22.40 -8.48
C ILE A 229 -29.49 23.04 -7.15
N LEU A 230 -28.16 23.22 -6.90
CA LEU A 230 -27.66 23.82 -5.67
C LEU A 230 -27.90 25.34 -5.67
N THR A 231 -28.68 25.79 -4.71
CA THR A 231 -28.89 27.21 -4.40
C THR A 231 -28.16 27.60 -3.11
N GLY A 232 -27.73 28.84 -3.00
CA GLY A 232 -27.20 29.38 -1.75
C GLY A 232 -25.90 28.68 -1.30
N PHE A 233 -25.89 28.08 -0.11
CA PHE A 233 -24.71 27.52 0.55
C PHE A 233 -24.01 26.39 -0.23
N GLY A 234 -24.78 25.49 -0.83
CA GLY A 234 -24.23 24.38 -1.62
C GLY A 234 -23.43 24.86 -2.83
N ARG A 235 -23.94 25.86 -3.55
CA ARG A 235 -23.22 26.48 -4.67
C ARG A 235 -21.93 27.16 -4.21
N SER A 236 -21.95 27.82 -3.06
CA SER A 236 -20.74 28.44 -2.49
C SER A 236 -19.65 27.43 -2.17
N ILE A 237 -20.03 26.25 -1.61
CA ILE A 237 -19.08 25.14 -1.34
C ILE A 237 -18.49 24.62 -2.65
N TYR A 238 -19.30 24.37 -3.67
CA TYR A 238 -18.80 23.91 -4.97
C TYR A 238 -17.79 24.90 -5.59
N LEU A 239 -18.13 26.19 -5.63
CA LEU A 239 -17.23 27.22 -6.15
C LEU A 239 -15.94 27.35 -5.33
N PHE A 240 -16.00 27.16 -4.01
CA PHE A 240 -14.82 27.09 -3.16
C PHE A 240 -13.94 25.91 -3.53
N PHE A 241 -14.49 24.70 -3.70
CA PHE A 241 -13.71 23.51 -4.10
C PHE A 241 -13.11 23.67 -5.49
N GLN A 242 -13.87 24.18 -6.45
CA GLN A 242 -13.39 24.47 -7.80
C GLN A 242 -12.18 25.41 -7.77
N TYR A 243 -12.27 26.52 -7.05
CA TYR A 243 -11.17 27.46 -6.88
C TYR A 243 -9.98 26.82 -6.15
N PHE A 244 -10.23 26.09 -5.06
CA PHE A 244 -9.21 25.47 -4.25
C PHE A 244 -8.40 24.43 -5.05
N PHE A 245 -9.07 23.50 -5.74
CA PHE A 245 -8.39 22.50 -6.56
C PHE A 245 -7.80 23.04 -7.86
N ALA A 246 -8.28 24.15 -8.39
CA ALA A 246 -7.63 24.85 -9.47
C ALA A 246 -6.31 25.50 -9.02
N LYS A 247 -6.29 26.07 -7.83
CA LYS A 247 -5.10 26.71 -7.24
C LYS A 247 -4.07 25.70 -6.74
N PHE A 248 -4.50 24.54 -6.26
CA PHE A 248 -3.63 23.50 -5.71
C PHE A 248 -3.84 22.15 -6.42
N PRO A 249 -3.44 22.03 -7.70
CA PRO A 249 -3.71 20.82 -8.50
C PRO A 249 -3.04 19.56 -7.95
N ILE A 250 -1.94 19.68 -7.21
CA ILE A 250 -1.25 18.57 -6.55
C ILE A 250 -2.11 17.85 -5.48
N LEU A 251 -3.15 18.52 -4.99
CA LEU A 251 -4.08 17.96 -3.99
C LEU A 251 -5.24 17.20 -4.62
N LYS A 252 -5.34 17.18 -5.94
CA LYS A 252 -6.35 16.37 -6.64
C LYS A 252 -6.02 14.89 -6.57
N GLY A 253 -7.05 14.08 -6.43
CA GLY A 253 -6.91 12.63 -6.48
C GLY A 253 -6.23 11.99 -5.26
N MET A 254 -6.12 12.70 -4.12
CA MET A 254 -5.69 12.06 -2.87
C MET A 254 -6.62 10.89 -2.53
N TRP A 255 -6.05 9.79 -2.03
CA TRP A 255 -6.84 8.61 -1.74
C TRP A 255 -7.65 8.74 -0.44
N THR A 256 -8.98 8.66 -0.56
CA THR A 256 -9.91 8.70 0.60
C THR A 256 -9.66 7.57 1.58
N GLY A 257 -9.11 6.45 1.14
CA GLY A 257 -8.72 5.33 2.00
C GLY A 257 -7.76 5.72 3.13
N TRP A 258 -7.00 6.83 3.00
CA TRP A 258 -6.18 7.35 4.10
C TRP A 258 -7.01 7.77 5.31
N LEU A 259 -8.28 8.20 5.11
CA LEU A 259 -9.19 8.50 6.20
C LEU A 259 -9.55 7.23 6.98
N VAL A 260 -9.83 6.13 6.28
CA VAL A 260 -10.08 4.82 6.90
C VAL A 260 -8.86 4.37 7.69
N TRP A 261 -7.65 4.50 7.11
CA TRP A 261 -6.40 4.18 7.79
C TRP A 261 -6.16 5.05 9.03
N ALA A 262 -6.47 6.33 8.98
CA ALA A 262 -6.39 7.21 10.15
C ALA A 262 -7.34 6.77 11.27
N ILE A 263 -8.56 6.36 10.91
CA ILE A 263 -9.55 5.82 11.87
C ILE A 263 -9.03 4.51 12.47
N LEU A 264 -8.55 3.57 11.65
CA LEU A 264 -7.97 2.31 12.10
C LEU A 264 -6.76 2.53 12.99
N ALA A 265 -5.87 3.45 12.62
CA ALA A 265 -4.69 3.80 13.43
C ALA A 265 -5.07 4.31 14.82
N LYS A 266 -6.11 5.12 14.93
CA LYS A 266 -6.54 5.69 16.20
C LYS A 266 -7.27 4.69 17.09
N PHE A 267 -8.20 3.91 16.55
CA PHE A 267 -9.13 3.11 17.33
C PHE A 267 -8.76 1.63 17.43
N VAL A 268 -8.11 1.07 16.42
CA VAL A 268 -7.74 -0.37 16.35
C VAL A 268 -6.26 -0.56 16.68
N ILE A 269 -5.38 0.04 15.90
CA ILE A 269 -3.91 -0.11 16.01
C ILE A 269 -3.40 0.61 17.26
N ARG A 270 -4.06 1.74 17.62
CA ARG A 270 -3.67 2.70 18.65
C ARG A 270 -2.37 3.44 18.30
N LEU A 271 -2.20 4.66 18.81
CA LEU A 271 -1.01 5.48 18.50
C LEU A 271 0.17 5.21 19.42
N LYS A 272 -0.07 4.55 20.55
CA LYS A 272 0.96 4.29 21.57
C LYS A 272 1.42 2.84 21.46
N HIS A 273 2.73 2.66 21.55
CA HIS A 273 3.35 1.34 21.71
C HIS A 273 3.46 1.00 23.22
N PRO A 274 3.16 -0.26 23.62
CA PRO A 274 3.41 -0.69 25.00
C PRO A 274 4.92 -0.68 25.29
N PRO A 275 5.36 -0.32 26.51
CA PRO A 275 6.76 -0.34 26.86
C PRO A 275 7.30 -1.77 26.89
N VAL A 276 8.61 -1.92 26.64
CA VAL A 276 9.35 -3.18 26.85
C VAL A 276 10.20 -3.04 28.13
N GLU A 277 10.58 -4.19 28.70
CA GLU A 277 11.33 -4.23 29.97
C GLU A 277 12.76 -3.73 29.81
N ASN A 278 13.46 -4.19 28.75
CA ASN A 278 14.83 -3.77 28.45
C ASN A 278 14.85 -2.70 27.36
N GLU A 279 15.20 -1.50 27.77
CA GLU A 279 15.29 -0.31 26.90
C GLU A 279 16.72 0.05 26.49
N ASP A 280 17.67 -0.89 26.53
CA ASP A 280 19.05 -0.66 26.10
C ASP A 280 19.14 -0.16 24.66
N ASP A 281 20.20 0.58 24.35
CA ASP A 281 20.46 1.08 23.00
C ASP A 281 20.55 -0.07 22.00
N ILE A 282 19.89 0.09 20.86
CA ILE A 282 19.80 -0.95 19.83
C ILE A 282 21.09 -1.06 18.99
N GLY A 283 21.99 -0.09 19.11
CA GLY A 283 23.24 -0.01 18.37
C GLY A 283 23.12 0.63 16.98
N THR A 284 24.28 1.07 16.45
CA THR A 284 24.34 1.84 15.19
C THR A 284 23.82 1.06 13.98
N THR A 285 24.14 -0.23 13.85
CA THR A 285 23.71 -1.05 12.73
C THR A 285 22.19 -1.09 12.59
N ARG A 286 21.45 -1.26 13.69
CA ARG A 286 19.99 -1.25 13.68
C ARG A 286 19.43 0.13 13.36
N LYS A 287 20.08 1.20 13.83
CA LYS A 287 19.69 2.57 13.45
C LYS A 287 19.85 2.81 11.94
N MET A 288 20.90 2.29 11.31
CA MET A 288 21.08 2.33 9.84
C MET A 288 20.02 1.51 9.11
N LEU A 289 19.68 0.31 9.62
CA LEU A 289 18.59 -0.47 9.07
C LEU A 289 17.23 0.23 9.23
N GLY A 290 17.04 1.01 10.30
CA GLY A 290 15.87 1.86 10.47
C GLY A 290 15.78 2.97 9.41
N ILE A 291 16.91 3.55 8.99
CA ILE A 291 16.96 4.47 7.83
C ILE A 291 16.56 3.75 6.55
N PHE A 292 17.05 2.53 6.34
CA PHE A 292 16.65 1.71 5.20
C PHE A 292 15.12 1.43 5.20
N ALA A 293 14.55 1.09 6.35
CA ALA A 293 13.09 0.93 6.49
C ALA A 293 12.33 2.21 6.13
N LEU A 294 12.86 3.40 6.48
CA LEU A 294 12.28 4.68 6.07
C LEU A 294 12.37 4.88 4.55
N ILE A 295 13.46 4.50 3.91
CA ILE A 295 13.60 4.55 2.45
C ILE A 295 12.59 3.61 1.79
N MET A 296 12.42 2.39 2.32
CA MET A 296 11.39 1.44 1.86
C MET A 296 9.99 2.05 2.00
N LEU A 297 9.67 2.64 3.15
CA LEU A 297 8.39 3.32 3.37
C LEU A 297 8.15 4.41 2.33
N LEU A 298 9.07 5.37 2.20
CA LEU A 298 8.92 6.52 1.30
C LEU A 298 8.88 6.09 -0.18
N GLY A 299 9.67 5.08 -0.53
CA GLY A 299 9.71 4.55 -1.89
C GLY A 299 8.45 3.77 -2.29
N SER A 300 7.80 3.12 -1.32
CA SER A 300 6.61 2.28 -1.53
C SER A 300 5.29 3.01 -1.25
N PHE A 301 5.35 4.19 -0.62
CA PHE A 301 4.16 4.96 -0.28
C PHE A 301 3.56 5.63 -1.51
N SER A 302 2.25 5.48 -1.71
CA SER A 302 1.50 6.18 -2.75
C SER A 302 0.47 7.11 -2.12
N ILE A 303 0.52 8.39 -2.44
CA ILE A 303 -0.45 9.37 -1.94
C ILE A 303 -1.85 9.08 -2.49
N ASN A 304 -1.91 8.63 -3.74
CA ASN A 304 -3.12 8.31 -4.51
C ASN A 304 -3.22 6.80 -4.71
N ALA A 305 -3.18 6.01 -3.63
CA ALA A 305 -2.94 4.58 -3.72
C ALA A 305 -3.92 3.83 -4.65
N ILE A 306 -5.21 4.10 -4.55
CA ILE A 306 -6.24 3.47 -5.40
C ILE A 306 -7.34 4.50 -5.64
N TYR A 307 -7.65 4.77 -6.91
CA TYR A 307 -8.66 5.75 -7.28
C TYR A 307 -9.37 5.37 -8.58
N ILE A 308 -10.52 5.99 -8.85
CA ILE A 308 -11.29 5.78 -10.08
C ILE A 308 -11.27 7.08 -10.88
N ILE A 309 -11.04 6.98 -12.19
CA ILE A 309 -11.15 8.08 -13.16
C ILE A 309 -12.33 7.79 -14.09
#